data_11c1f18b033ca0ab0e5ef08d359ed80c
#
_entry.id   11c1f18b033ca0ab0e5ef08d359ed80c
#
_cell.length_a   1.000
_cell.length_b   1.000
_cell.length_c   1.000
_cell.angle_alpha   90.00
_cell.angle_beta   90.00
_cell.angle_gamma   90.00
#
_symmetry.space_group_name_H-M   'P 1'
#
loop_
_entity.id
_entity.type
_entity.pdbx_description
1 polymer ?
#
loop_
_entity_poly.entity_id
_entity_poly.type
_entity_poly.pdbx_seq_one_letter_code
_entity_poly.pdbx_strand_id
1 'polypeptide(L)'
;MKPSTAAITPVPTSPAGTPRTTSRRQFLEGAVAFAGAALVSPAIVSAAETAGKRTAVDQVTLGNTGIKLSRLGFGTGSNSGNVQKALGQQAFNDLIHYAYDQGITSFDCAQGYQTFDWIAGAIKGLPREKLFLQSKVSGQPQDILAAIDRHRTVFKTDYVDSLLVHCMVKDGWTDQYKRIMDGFDRAKEKKWIRAKGVSCHSLPALRTAAASDWNEVHLVRVNPQAVWIDGPEETWNKSGTDITPVMKEVKTLHAKGRGIIGMKLVGNGEFQKPEDREKAIRFVMAQPEIHAVIIGFKSTREVDEAIERINRALAAA
;
A
#
# COMPACT_ATOMS: atom_id res chain seq x y z
N MET A 1 -0.06 -46.78 -52.04
CA MET A 1 -1.48 -46.40 -52.08
C MET A 1 -1.57 -44.89 -52.01
N LYS A 2 -2.13 -44.24 -53.03
CA LYS A 2 -2.23 -42.79 -53.17
C LYS A 2 -3.40 -42.22 -52.38
N PRO A 3 -3.35 -41.01 -51.82
CA PRO A 3 -4.48 -40.37 -51.18
C PRO A 3 -5.46 -39.75 -52.23
N SER A 4 -6.74 -39.82 -51.91
CA SER A 4 -7.87 -39.28 -52.64
C SER A 4 -8.05 -37.80 -52.37
N THR A 5 -8.11 -37.00 -53.45
CA THR A 5 -8.47 -35.58 -53.44
C THR A 5 -9.99 -35.44 -53.48
N ALA A 6 -10.56 -34.69 -52.53
CA ALA A 6 -11.94 -34.24 -52.56
C ALA A 6 -11.99 -32.74 -52.97
N ALA A 7 -12.81 -32.46 -54.00
CA ALA A 7 -12.98 -31.14 -54.60
C ALA A 7 -13.82 -30.20 -53.73
N ILE A 8 -13.41 -28.93 -53.69
CA ILE A 8 -14.13 -27.84 -53.00
C ILE A 8 -14.92 -27.07 -54.06
N THR A 9 -16.23 -26.97 -53.86
CA THR A 9 -17.16 -26.14 -54.66
C THR A 9 -17.18 -24.69 -54.15
N PRO A 10 -17.21 -23.68 -55.00
CA PRO A 10 -17.20 -22.27 -54.56
C PRO A 10 -18.60 -21.75 -54.24
N VAL A 11 -18.71 -20.94 -53.17
CA VAL A 11 -19.89 -20.17 -52.76
C VAL A 11 -19.91 -18.81 -53.47
N PRO A 12 -21.06 -18.28 -53.92
CA PRO A 12 -21.14 -17.04 -54.66
C PRO A 12 -21.06 -15.82 -53.77
N THR A 13 -20.31 -14.81 -54.20
CA THR A 13 -20.14 -13.48 -53.62
C THR A 13 -21.31 -12.57 -53.98
N SER A 14 -21.93 -11.90 -52.99
CA SER A 14 -22.86 -10.78 -53.17
C SER A 14 -22.10 -9.44 -53.09
N PRO A 15 -22.55 -8.38 -53.83
CA PRO A 15 -21.76 -7.19 -54.05
C PRO A 15 -21.82 -6.17 -52.89
N ALA A 16 -20.70 -5.47 -52.73
CA ALA A 16 -20.48 -4.43 -51.73
C ALA A 16 -21.33 -3.18 -51.96
N GLY A 17 -22.00 -2.73 -50.91
CA GLY A 17 -22.66 -1.42 -50.84
C GLY A 17 -21.65 -0.32 -50.43
N THR A 18 -21.58 0.74 -51.23
CA THR A 18 -20.75 1.92 -51.01
C THR A 18 -21.20 2.75 -49.80
N PRO A 19 -20.29 3.29 -48.99
CA PRO A 19 -20.64 4.20 -47.91
C PRO A 19 -20.95 5.61 -48.45
N ARG A 20 -22.10 6.15 -48.08
CA ARG A 20 -22.51 7.55 -48.31
C ARG A 20 -21.75 8.46 -47.37
N THR A 21 -20.90 9.30 -47.88
CA THR A 21 -20.26 10.43 -47.16
C THR A 21 -21.24 11.59 -47.05
N THR A 22 -21.64 11.92 -45.81
CA THR A 22 -22.39 13.16 -45.52
C THR A 22 -21.40 14.31 -45.39
N SER A 23 -21.61 15.33 -46.24
CA SER A 23 -20.82 16.56 -46.31
C SER A 23 -21.07 17.49 -45.11
N ARG A 24 -19.98 18.12 -44.62
CA ARG A 24 -19.97 19.11 -43.52
C ARG A 24 -20.88 20.34 -43.74
N ARG A 25 -21.56 20.47 -44.87
CA ARG A 25 -22.37 21.62 -45.25
C ARG A 25 -23.85 21.52 -44.87
N GLN A 26 -24.34 20.34 -44.45
CA GLN A 26 -25.74 20.13 -44.04
C GLN A 26 -25.99 20.22 -42.53
N PHE A 27 -24.96 20.57 -41.74
CA PHE A 27 -25.08 20.73 -40.30
C PHE A 27 -25.33 22.18 -39.84
N LEU A 28 -25.38 23.16 -40.74
CA LEU A 28 -25.44 24.58 -40.40
C LEU A 28 -26.76 25.31 -40.77
N GLU A 29 -27.79 24.62 -41.23
CA GLU A 29 -29.06 25.26 -41.62
C GLU A 29 -30.27 24.83 -40.69
N GLY A 30 -30.09 24.88 -39.38
CA GLY A 30 -31.15 24.49 -38.46
C GLY A 30 -31.12 25.22 -37.10
N ALA A 31 -30.73 26.49 -37.10
CA ALA A 31 -30.71 27.25 -35.84
C ALA A 31 -31.14 28.70 -36.02
N VAL A 32 -32.46 28.93 -36.12
CA VAL A 32 -33.03 30.26 -35.75
C VAL A 32 -34.45 30.07 -35.18
N ALA A 33 -34.66 30.72 -34.04
CA ALA A 33 -35.87 31.02 -33.29
C ALA A 33 -36.36 30.04 -32.23
N PHE A 34 -35.98 30.32 -30.98
CA PHE A 34 -36.96 30.67 -29.92
C PHE A 34 -36.22 31.34 -28.74
N ALA A 35 -36.41 32.65 -28.62
CA ALA A 35 -36.02 33.40 -27.43
C ALA A 35 -37.09 33.17 -26.35
N GLY A 36 -36.72 32.50 -25.28
CA GLY A 36 -37.51 32.34 -24.06
C GLY A 36 -36.56 32.26 -22.88
N ALA A 37 -36.43 33.39 -22.14
CA ALA A 37 -35.60 33.46 -20.96
C ALA A 37 -36.19 32.59 -19.85
N ALA A 38 -35.50 31.47 -19.54
CA ALA A 38 -35.62 30.80 -18.25
C ALA A 38 -34.21 30.70 -17.70
N LEU A 39 -33.94 31.46 -16.64
CA LEU A 39 -32.74 31.31 -15.81
C LEU A 39 -32.78 29.93 -15.15
N VAL A 40 -32.25 28.95 -15.82
CA VAL A 40 -31.93 27.65 -15.20
C VAL A 40 -30.54 27.79 -14.59
N SER A 41 -30.50 28.02 -13.28
CA SER A 41 -29.31 27.83 -12.49
C SER A 41 -28.74 26.43 -12.81
N PRO A 42 -27.42 26.28 -13.09
CA PRO A 42 -26.84 24.95 -13.18
C PRO A 42 -27.00 24.32 -11.80
N ALA A 43 -27.95 23.40 -11.68
CA ALA A 43 -27.94 22.48 -10.56
C ALA A 43 -26.57 21.77 -10.61
N ILE A 44 -25.73 22.11 -9.66
CA ILE A 44 -24.56 21.30 -9.34
C ILE A 44 -25.15 19.95 -8.92
N VAL A 45 -25.19 19.02 -9.87
CA VAL A 45 -25.39 17.61 -9.57
C VAL A 45 -24.12 17.23 -8.83
N SER A 46 -24.15 17.39 -7.52
CA SER A 46 -23.25 16.69 -6.63
C SER A 46 -23.42 15.22 -6.96
N ALA A 47 -22.48 14.66 -7.70
CA ALA A 47 -22.31 13.23 -7.74
C ALA A 47 -22.00 12.82 -6.30
N ALA A 48 -23.06 12.53 -5.54
CA ALA A 48 -22.96 11.69 -4.38
C ALA A 48 -22.44 10.36 -4.96
N GLU A 49 -21.12 10.17 -4.97
CA GLU A 49 -20.53 8.86 -5.06
C GLU A 49 -21.31 8.03 -4.04
N THR A 50 -22.02 7.03 -4.52
CA THR A 50 -22.53 5.98 -3.67
C THR A 50 -21.29 5.39 -3.01
N ALA A 51 -21.00 5.88 -1.80
CA ALA A 51 -19.88 5.43 -1.01
C ALA A 51 -20.07 3.93 -0.80
N GLY A 52 -19.44 3.13 -1.63
CA GLY A 52 -19.44 1.69 -1.51
C GLY A 52 -18.98 1.34 -0.09
N LYS A 53 -19.54 0.28 0.48
CA LYS A 53 -19.16 -0.17 1.83
C LYS A 53 -17.65 -0.34 1.91
N ARG A 54 -16.99 0.44 2.78
CA ARG A 54 -15.54 0.34 2.98
C ARG A 54 -15.15 -1.05 3.51
N THR A 55 -14.07 -1.60 2.98
CA THR A 55 -13.58 -2.94 3.35
C THR A 55 -12.08 -2.96 3.67
N ALA A 56 -11.64 -4.07 4.27
CA ALA A 56 -10.22 -4.33 4.56
C ALA A 56 -9.36 -4.37 3.30
N VAL A 57 -9.94 -4.74 2.16
CA VAL A 57 -9.22 -4.99 0.91
C VAL A 57 -9.43 -3.91 -0.15
N ASP A 58 -10.12 -2.83 0.19
CA ASP A 58 -10.25 -1.66 -0.69
C ASP A 58 -8.87 -1.15 -1.10
N GLN A 59 -8.75 -0.75 -2.37
CA GLN A 59 -7.58 -0.04 -2.86
C GLN A 59 -7.66 1.43 -2.43
N VAL A 60 -6.84 1.80 -1.45
CA VAL A 60 -6.75 3.17 -0.94
C VAL A 60 -5.54 3.88 -1.54
N THR A 61 -5.61 5.20 -1.69
CA THR A 61 -4.48 6.00 -2.16
C THR A 61 -3.59 6.38 -0.98
N LEU A 62 -2.29 6.15 -1.10
CA LEU A 62 -1.30 6.42 -0.04
C LEU A 62 -0.89 7.90 -0.04
N GLY A 63 -1.61 8.72 0.69
CA GLY A 63 -1.39 10.17 0.71
C GLY A 63 -1.33 10.77 -0.70
N ASN A 64 -0.44 11.74 -0.91
CA ASN A 64 -0.25 12.40 -2.21
C ASN A 64 0.68 11.63 -3.16
N THR A 65 1.07 10.38 -2.85
CA THR A 65 1.98 9.59 -3.72
C THR A 65 1.33 9.12 -5.01
N GLY A 66 0.00 9.09 -5.09
CA GLY A 66 -0.76 8.48 -6.18
C GLY A 66 -0.68 6.95 -6.24
N ILE A 67 0.02 6.31 -5.30
CA ILE A 67 0.16 4.86 -5.23
C ILE A 67 -1.06 4.28 -4.54
N LYS A 68 -1.64 3.22 -5.12
CA LYS A 68 -2.73 2.46 -4.51
C LYS A 68 -2.19 1.20 -3.84
N LEU A 69 -2.84 0.82 -2.74
CA LEU A 69 -2.54 -0.38 -1.97
C LEU A 69 -3.81 -0.88 -1.27
N SER A 70 -3.91 -2.17 -0.95
CA SER A 70 -5.02 -2.65 -0.12
C SER A 70 -4.93 -2.05 1.29
N ARG A 71 -6.07 -1.65 1.87
CA ARG A 71 -6.15 -1.07 3.23
C ARG A 71 -5.48 -1.97 4.27
N LEU A 72 -5.71 -3.26 4.22
CA LEU A 72 -4.96 -4.26 4.98
C LEU A 72 -3.81 -4.78 4.15
N GLY A 73 -2.61 -4.75 4.70
CA GLY A 73 -1.40 -5.35 4.13
C GLY A 73 -0.86 -6.48 4.99
N PHE A 74 -0.14 -7.38 4.36
CA PHE A 74 0.55 -8.50 4.99
C PHE A 74 1.98 -8.09 5.39
N GLY A 75 2.27 -8.11 6.70
CA GLY A 75 3.62 -7.87 7.24
C GLY A 75 4.42 -9.17 7.37
N THR A 76 5.62 -9.20 6.80
CA THR A 76 6.49 -10.38 6.85
C THR A 76 7.53 -10.32 7.98
N GLY A 77 7.44 -9.29 8.84
CA GLY A 77 8.45 -8.96 9.84
C GLY A 77 8.07 -9.26 11.30
N SER A 78 7.08 -10.12 11.58
CA SER A 78 6.74 -10.48 12.95
C SER A 78 7.93 -11.11 13.66
N ASN A 79 8.37 -10.48 14.78
CA ASN A 79 9.61 -10.84 15.46
C ASN A 79 10.80 -10.94 14.48
N SER A 80 11.07 -9.87 13.71
CA SER A 80 12.11 -9.82 12.66
C SER A 80 11.94 -10.90 11.56
N GLY A 81 10.73 -11.38 11.34
CA GLY A 81 10.40 -12.43 10.37
C GLY A 81 10.51 -13.86 10.91
N ASN A 82 10.90 -14.05 12.18
CA ASN A 82 11.05 -15.40 12.75
C ASN A 82 9.70 -16.15 12.81
N VAL A 83 8.58 -15.46 13.03
CA VAL A 83 7.26 -16.08 13.07
C VAL A 83 6.90 -16.70 11.71
N GLN A 84 7.09 -15.97 10.63
CA GLN A 84 6.83 -16.46 9.28
C GLN A 84 7.88 -17.45 8.82
N LYS A 85 9.16 -17.27 9.22
CA LYS A 85 10.25 -18.22 8.93
C LYS A 85 9.98 -19.60 9.51
N ALA A 86 9.37 -19.67 10.68
CA ALA A 86 9.04 -20.93 11.36
C ALA A 86 7.97 -21.77 10.61
N LEU A 87 7.19 -21.16 9.70
CA LEU A 87 6.24 -21.89 8.87
C LEU A 87 6.93 -22.78 7.81
N GLY A 88 8.17 -22.46 7.44
CA GLY A 88 8.81 -22.99 6.25
C GLY A 88 8.42 -22.22 4.98
N GLN A 89 9.28 -22.25 3.98
CA GLN A 89 9.11 -21.40 2.79
C GLN A 89 7.84 -21.70 2.00
N GLN A 90 7.51 -22.99 1.83
CA GLN A 90 6.32 -23.37 1.06
C GLN A 90 5.04 -22.86 1.75
N ALA A 91 4.87 -23.14 3.04
CA ALA A 91 3.68 -22.67 3.78
C ALA A 91 3.60 -21.13 3.85
N PHE A 92 4.74 -20.45 3.91
CA PHE A 92 4.79 -19.00 3.81
C PHE A 92 4.31 -18.51 2.43
N ASN A 93 4.78 -19.14 1.34
CA ASN A 93 4.34 -18.80 -0.01
C ASN A 93 2.83 -19.02 -0.18
N ASP A 94 2.32 -20.18 0.27
CA ASP A 94 0.90 -20.53 0.21
C ASP A 94 0.04 -19.51 0.99
N LEU A 95 0.52 -19.07 2.15
CA LEU A 95 -0.16 -18.07 2.96
C LEU A 95 -0.19 -16.68 2.30
N ILE A 96 0.87 -16.28 1.60
CA ILE A 96 0.90 -15.04 0.80
C ILE A 96 -0.09 -15.14 -0.37
N HIS A 97 -0.14 -16.27 -1.08
CA HIS A 97 -1.12 -16.49 -2.14
C HIS A 97 -2.55 -16.47 -1.61
N TYR A 98 -2.80 -17.14 -0.48
CA TYR A 98 -4.12 -17.08 0.17
C TYR A 98 -4.52 -15.64 0.50
N ALA A 99 -3.63 -14.85 1.10
CA ALA A 99 -3.90 -13.46 1.44
C ALA A 99 -4.20 -12.63 0.17
N TYR A 100 -3.47 -12.86 -0.92
CA TYR A 100 -3.73 -12.22 -2.21
C TYR A 100 -5.10 -12.61 -2.77
N ASP A 101 -5.49 -13.88 -2.71
CA ASP A 101 -6.81 -14.36 -3.16
C ASP A 101 -7.96 -13.75 -2.34
N GLN A 102 -7.71 -13.41 -1.06
CA GLN A 102 -8.64 -12.65 -0.23
C GLN A 102 -8.65 -11.14 -0.55
N GLY A 103 -7.83 -10.65 -1.50
CA GLY A 103 -7.77 -9.24 -1.92
C GLY A 103 -6.68 -8.41 -1.23
N ILE A 104 -5.80 -9.00 -0.42
CA ILE A 104 -4.65 -8.30 0.15
C ILE A 104 -3.56 -8.20 -0.91
N THR A 105 -3.32 -7.00 -1.43
CA THR A 105 -2.31 -6.74 -2.47
C THR A 105 -1.06 -6.06 -1.94
N SER A 106 -1.03 -5.73 -0.65
CA SER A 106 0.05 -4.97 0.01
C SER A 106 0.92 -5.91 0.85
N PHE A 107 2.23 -5.93 0.58
CA PHE A 107 3.19 -6.76 1.28
C PHE A 107 4.34 -5.91 1.81
N ASP A 108 4.57 -5.98 3.15
CA ASP A 108 5.62 -5.24 3.83
C ASP A 108 6.76 -6.19 4.23
N CYS A 109 7.98 -5.83 3.83
CA CYS A 109 9.20 -6.55 4.12
C CYS A 109 10.28 -5.61 4.66
N ALA A 110 11.46 -6.12 4.96
CA ALA A 110 12.68 -5.36 5.21
C ALA A 110 13.92 -6.23 4.94
N GLN A 111 15.01 -5.59 4.55
CA GLN A 111 16.29 -6.27 4.29
C GLN A 111 16.80 -7.09 5.48
N GLY A 112 16.48 -6.68 6.71
CA GLY A 112 16.88 -7.38 7.94
C GLY A 112 15.92 -8.49 8.38
N TYR A 113 14.84 -8.79 7.65
CA TYR A 113 13.91 -9.83 8.04
C TYR A 113 14.36 -11.21 7.55
N GLN A 114 14.11 -12.25 8.34
CA GLN A 114 14.43 -13.64 8.00
C GLN A 114 13.71 -14.16 6.73
N THR A 115 12.65 -13.46 6.34
CA THR A 115 11.83 -13.75 5.15
C THR A 115 12.25 -12.96 3.91
N PHE A 116 13.25 -12.09 4.01
CA PHE A 116 13.62 -11.18 2.91
C PHE A 116 13.90 -11.92 1.59
N ASP A 117 14.70 -12.97 1.64
CA ASP A 117 15.07 -13.74 0.46
C ASP A 117 13.94 -14.67 -0.05
N TRP A 118 12.84 -14.78 0.70
CA TRP A 118 11.69 -15.61 0.33
C TRP A 118 10.62 -14.86 -0.50
N ILE A 119 10.68 -13.54 -0.52
CA ILE A 119 9.63 -12.70 -1.14
C ILE A 119 9.43 -13.04 -2.62
N ALA A 120 10.52 -13.22 -3.41
CA ALA A 120 10.38 -13.58 -4.82
C ALA A 120 9.65 -14.90 -5.05
N GLY A 121 9.85 -15.88 -4.15
CA GLY A 121 9.11 -17.15 -4.18
C GLY A 121 7.64 -16.95 -3.79
N ALA A 122 7.39 -16.16 -2.77
CA ALA A 122 6.06 -15.90 -2.24
C ALA A 122 5.14 -15.13 -3.19
N ILE A 123 5.68 -14.22 -4.01
CA ILE A 123 4.91 -13.45 -4.99
C ILE A 123 4.96 -14.04 -6.41
N LYS A 124 5.62 -15.18 -6.60
CA LYS A 124 5.76 -15.82 -7.91
C LYS A 124 4.38 -16.15 -8.50
N GLY A 125 4.14 -15.68 -9.74
CA GLY A 125 2.86 -15.90 -10.44
C GLY A 125 1.81 -14.85 -10.15
N LEU A 126 2.00 -13.97 -9.16
CA LEU A 126 1.12 -12.84 -8.91
C LEU A 126 1.45 -11.68 -9.87
N PRO A 127 0.45 -10.98 -10.42
CA PRO A 127 0.68 -9.86 -11.34
C PRO A 127 1.32 -8.68 -10.60
N ARG A 128 2.59 -8.36 -10.94
CA ARG A 128 3.41 -7.36 -10.24
C ARG A 128 2.76 -5.98 -10.15
N GLU A 129 2.07 -5.57 -11.18
CA GLU A 129 1.40 -4.27 -11.30
C GLU A 129 0.19 -4.13 -10.35
N LYS A 130 -0.34 -5.25 -9.84
CA LYS A 130 -1.40 -5.27 -8.82
C LYS A 130 -0.86 -5.30 -7.40
N LEU A 131 0.45 -5.50 -7.22
CA LEU A 131 1.06 -5.59 -5.90
C LEU A 131 1.61 -4.23 -5.47
N PHE A 132 1.43 -3.91 -4.19
CA PHE A 132 2.21 -2.91 -3.48
C PHE A 132 3.28 -3.63 -2.65
N LEU A 133 4.55 -3.47 -3.04
CA LEU A 133 5.69 -4.01 -2.32
C LEU A 133 6.40 -2.89 -1.56
N GLN A 134 6.40 -2.98 -0.23
CA GLN A 134 7.18 -2.11 0.65
C GLN A 134 8.36 -2.87 1.22
N SER A 135 9.52 -2.20 1.28
CA SER A 135 10.68 -2.74 1.95
C SER A 135 11.47 -1.65 2.67
N LYS A 136 12.55 -2.03 3.36
CA LYS A 136 13.30 -1.10 4.22
C LYS A 136 14.79 -1.40 4.15
N VAL A 137 15.60 -0.34 4.04
CA VAL A 137 17.07 -0.41 4.13
C VAL A 137 17.47 -0.26 5.58
N SER A 138 18.24 -1.20 6.09
CA SER A 138 18.73 -1.21 7.47
C SER A 138 20.14 -0.63 7.58
N GLY A 139 20.38 0.15 8.63
CA GLY A 139 21.70 0.71 8.93
C GLY A 139 22.17 1.73 7.88
N GLN A 140 23.50 1.81 7.73
CA GLN A 140 24.16 2.75 6.82
C GLN A 140 25.11 2.02 5.88
N PRO A 141 24.60 1.36 4.81
CA PRO A 141 25.45 0.63 3.87
C PRO A 141 26.44 1.58 3.18
N GLN A 142 27.65 1.07 2.87
CA GLN A 142 28.68 1.84 2.17
C GLN A 142 28.21 2.19 0.75
N ASP A 143 27.75 1.21 -0.01
CA ASP A 143 27.11 1.41 -1.31
C ASP A 143 25.58 1.39 -1.15
N ILE A 144 25.00 2.58 -1.14
CA ILE A 144 23.57 2.75 -0.92
C ILE A 144 22.77 2.33 -2.14
N LEU A 145 23.25 2.64 -3.35
CA LEU A 145 22.53 2.26 -4.56
C LEU A 145 22.55 0.74 -4.74
N ALA A 146 23.65 0.08 -4.46
CA ALA A 146 23.71 -1.39 -4.46
C ALA A 146 22.77 -1.99 -3.40
N ALA A 147 22.69 -1.39 -2.19
CA ALA A 147 21.78 -1.84 -1.15
C ALA A 147 20.31 -1.67 -1.56
N ILE A 148 19.97 -0.60 -2.27
CA ILE A 148 18.63 -0.37 -2.80
C ILE A 148 18.33 -1.34 -3.95
N ASP A 149 19.26 -1.52 -4.88
CA ASP A 149 19.11 -2.41 -6.02
C ASP A 149 18.96 -3.88 -5.62
N ARG A 150 19.58 -4.26 -4.49
CA ARG A 150 19.40 -5.60 -3.91
C ARG A 150 17.92 -5.94 -3.66
N HIS A 151 17.08 -4.98 -3.27
CA HIS A 151 15.65 -5.24 -3.09
C HIS A 151 14.99 -5.66 -4.40
N ARG A 152 15.31 -4.99 -5.51
CA ARG A 152 14.79 -5.33 -6.84
C ARG A 152 15.28 -6.70 -7.28
N THR A 153 16.58 -6.95 -7.13
CA THR A 153 17.22 -8.22 -7.50
C THR A 153 16.63 -9.40 -6.71
N VAL A 154 16.51 -9.26 -5.37
CA VAL A 154 15.97 -10.30 -4.49
C VAL A 154 14.49 -10.54 -4.75
N PHE A 155 13.70 -9.48 -4.96
CA PHE A 155 12.27 -9.60 -5.24
C PHE A 155 11.98 -9.95 -6.71
N LYS A 156 13.00 -9.97 -7.58
CA LYS A 156 12.87 -10.19 -9.04
C LYS A 156 11.86 -9.24 -9.68
N THR A 157 12.02 -7.96 -9.43
CA THR A 157 11.15 -6.89 -9.91
C THR A 157 11.95 -5.69 -10.39
N ASP A 158 11.40 -4.91 -11.32
CA ASP A 158 12.06 -3.71 -11.83
C ASP A 158 11.97 -2.53 -10.85
N TYR A 159 11.02 -2.55 -9.91
CA TYR A 159 10.83 -1.47 -8.94
C TYR A 159 10.22 -1.99 -7.63
N VAL A 160 10.40 -1.22 -6.57
CA VAL A 160 9.70 -1.36 -5.28
C VAL A 160 8.76 -0.17 -5.10
N ASP A 161 7.53 -0.39 -4.63
CA ASP A 161 6.53 0.68 -4.54
C ASP A 161 6.86 1.68 -3.44
N SER A 162 7.33 1.20 -2.29
CA SER A 162 7.75 2.04 -1.18
C SER A 162 9.04 1.50 -0.56
N LEU A 163 10.05 2.35 -0.42
CA LEU A 163 11.29 2.00 0.28
C LEU A 163 11.50 2.95 1.46
N LEU A 164 11.78 2.39 2.64
CA LEU A 164 11.88 3.13 3.87
C LEU A 164 13.27 3.06 4.49
N VAL A 165 13.73 4.15 5.11
CA VAL A 165 14.81 4.11 6.09
C VAL A 165 14.28 3.36 7.32
N HIS A 166 15.00 2.33 7.79
CA HIS A 166 14.48 1.36 8.75
C HIS A 166 14.81 1.70 10.20
N CYS A 167 13.80 1.67 11.08
CA CYS A 167 13.95 1.71 12.53
C CYS A 167 14.60 2.98 13.08
N MET A 168 14.17 4.15 12.65
CA MET A 168 14.67 5.40 13.22
C MET A 168 14.19 5.60 14.66
N VAL A 169 15.13 5.90 15.55
CA VAL A 169 14.87 6.11 16.98
C VAL A 169 15.44 7.43 17.51
N LYS A 170 16.43 8.01 16.83
CA LYS A 170 17.10 9.25 17.27
C LYS A 170 16.37 10.49 16.80
N ASP A 171 16.36 11.53 17.62
CA ASP A 171 16.05 12.88 17.16
C ASP A 171 17.09 13.34 16.13
N GLY A 172 16.71 14.19 15.20
CA GLY A 172 17.61 14.70 14.15
C GLY A 172 18.24 13.61 13.25
N TRP A 173 17.63 12.41 13.15
CA TRP A 173 18.16 11.31 12.34
C TRP A 173 18.38 11.68 10.87
N THR A 174 17.68 12.67 10.36
CA THR A 174 17.83 13.15 8.97
C THR A 174 19.25 13.58 8.64
N ASP A 175 19.96 14.21 9.59
CA ASP A 175 21.34 14.66 9.37
C ASP A 175 22.30 13.47 9.27
N GLN A 176 22.14 12.48 10.16
CA GLN A 176 22.96 11.27 10.15
C GLN A 176 22.70 10.39 8.93
N TYR A 177 21.48 10.39 8.41
CA TYR A 177 21.02 9.55 7.29
C TYR A 177 20.96 10.32 5.96
N LYS A 178 21.46 11.56 5.91
CA LYS A 178 21.41 12.36 4.69
C LYS A 178 21.94 11.62 3.46
N ARG A 179 23.08 10.94 3.57
CA ARG A 179 23.66 10.16 2.48
C ARG A 179 22.71 9.05 1.98
N ILE A 180 21.96 8.42 2.88
CA ILE A 180 20.97 7.40 2.54
C ILE A 180 19.78 8.05 1.86
N MET A 181 19.31 9.19 2.39
CA MET A 181 18.22 9.96 1.80
C MET A 181 18.56 10.38 0.36
N ASP A 182 19.77 10.90 0.12
CA ASP A 182 20.26 11.25 -1.22
C ASP A 182 20.32 10.03 -2.16
N GLY A 183 20.63 8.83 -1.62
CA GLY A 183 20.60 7.58 -2.35
C GLY A 183 19.19 7.16 -2.76
N PHE A 184 18.21 7.38 -1.89
CA PHE A 184 16.79 7.13 -2.19
C PHE A 184 16.27 8.10 -3.26
N ASP A 185 16.70 9.37 -3.23
CA ASP A 185 16.34 10.35 -4.26
C ASP A 185 16.84 9.90 -5.63
N ARG A 186 18.10 9.49 -5.73
CA ARG A 186 18.67 8.94 -6.96
C ARG A 186 17.98 7.64 -7.41
N ALA A 187 17.59 6.78 -6.48
CA ALA A 187 16.85 5.56 -6.81
C ALA A 187 15.46 5.87 -7.34
N LYS A 188 14.81 6.92 -6.83
CA LYS A 188 13.52 7.40 -7.33
C LYS A 188 13.64 8.00 -8.73
N GLU A 189 14.67 8.81 -9.01
CA GLU A 189 14.98 9.31 -10.37
C GLU A 189 15.19 8.16 -11.37
N LYS A 190 15.87 7.08 -10.93
CA LYS A 190 16.06 5.85 -11.71
C LYS A 190 14.80 4.99 -11.84
N LYS A 191 13.70 5.37 -11.19
CA LYS A 191 12.43 4.59 -11.11
C LYS A 191 12.61 3.21 -10.45
N TRP A 192 13.63 3.04 -9.64
CA TRP A 192 13.83 1.81 -8.86
C TRP A 192 12.89 1.74 -7.66
N ILE A 193 12.46 2.91 -7.16
CA ILE A 193 11.42 3.03 -6.13
C ILE A 193 10.39 4.07 -6.58
N ARG A 194 9.13 3.88 -6.19
CA ARG A 194 8.05 4.82 -6.51
C ARG A 194 7.87 5.86 -5.41
N ALA A 195 8.01 5.47 -4.14
CA ALA A 195 7.95 6.36 -3.00
C ALA A 195 9.07 6.06 -2.00
N LYS A 196 9.51 7.10 -1.29
CA LYS A 196 10.54 7.07 -0.25
C LYS A 196 9.95 7.45 1.10
N GLY A 197 10.52 6.91 2.18
CA GLY A 197 9.99 7.24 3.50
C GLY A 197 10.79 6.65 4.65
N VAL A 198 10.14 6.52 5.80
CA VAL A 198 10.78 6.10 7.04
C VAL A 198 9.86 5.22 7.89
N SER A 199 10.44 4.28 8.63
CA SER A 199 9.80 3.61 9.75
C SER A 199 10.40 4.11 11.06
N CYS A 200 9.57 4.73 11.91
CA CYS A 200 10.00 5.25 13.21
C CYS A 200 9.66 4.25 14.32
N HIS A 201 10.54 4.23 15.35
CA HIS A 201 10.39 3.37 16.52
C HIS A 201 10.59 4.15 17.83
N SER A 202 10.48 5.48 17.78
CA SER A 202 10.43 6.37 18.94
C SER A 202 9.69 7.66 18.57
N LEU A 203 9.17 8.35 19.57
CA LEU A 203 8.49 9.64 19.38
C LEU A 203 9.47 10.76 18.93
N PRO A 204 10.72 10.87 19.44
CA PRO A 204 11.71 11.81 18.89
C PRO A 204 11.94 11.61 17.39
N ALA A 205 12.16 10.36 16.94
CA ALA A 205 12.35 10.09 15.52
C ALA A 205 11.11 10.40 14.68
N LEU A 206 9.90 10.14 15.21
CA LEU A 206 8.65 10.45 14.53
C LEU A 206 8.45 11.98 14.40
N ARG A 207 8.83 12.77 15.39
CA ARG A 207 8.82 14.24 15.35
C ARG A 207 9.79 14.76 14.30
N THR A 208 11.00 14.25 14.26
CA THR A 208 11.97 14.57 13.20
C THR A 208 11.40 14.25 11.82
N ALA A 209 10.76 13.09 11.67
CA ALA A 209 10.11 12.71 10.41
C ALA A 209 8.95 13.66 10.06
N ALA A 210 8.13 14.07 11.03
CA ALA A 210 7.01 15.00 10.83
C ALA A 210 7.48 16.42 10.46
N ALA A 211 8.64 16.85 10.96
CA ALA A 211 9.27 18.11 10.60
C ALA A 211 9.89 18.10 9.20
N SER A 212 10.35 16.95 8.72
CA SER A 212 11.01 16.78 7.42
C SER A 212 10.04 16.81 6.25
N ASP A 213 10.41 17.47 5.15
CA ASP A 213 9.67 17.44 3.90
C ASP A 213 10.15 16.35 2.93
N TRP A 214 11.22 15.64 3.27
CA TRP A 214 11.78 14.58 2.42
C TRP A 214 10.91 13.32 2.34
N ASN A 215 10.23 12.95 3.44
CA ASN A 215 9.47 11.71 3.55
C ASN A 215 8.14 11.81 2.81
N GLU A 216 7.80 10.81 2.00
CA GLU A 216 6.51 10.66 1.33
C GLU A 216 5.63 9.64 2.06
N VAL A 217 6.26 8.61 2.66
CA VAL A 217 5.57 7.49 3.33
C VAL A 217 6.11 7.30 4.75
N HIS A 218 5.20 7.08 5.69
CA HIS A 218 5.52 6.83 7.09
C HIS A 218 4.89 5.51 7.56
N LEU A 219 5.72 4.64 8.13
CA LEU A 219 5.27 3.43 8.79
C LEU A 219 5.34 3.66 10.31
N VAL A 220 4.17 3.78 10.96
CA VAL A 220 4.02 4.24 12.34
C VAL A 220 3.39 3.17 13.21
N ARG A 221 3.87 2.99 14.44
CA ARG A 221 3.31 2.06 15.42
C ARG A 221 2.05 2.63 16.04
N VAL A 222 0.92 1.94 15.95
CA VAL A 222 -0.38 2.45 16.39
C VAL A 222 -1.23 1.36 17.04
N ASN A 223 -1.56 1.55 18.32
CA ASN A 223 -2.64 0.87 19.03
C ASN A 223 -3.00 1.64 20.31
N PRO A 224 -4.24 1.61 20.76
CA PRO A 224 -4.70 2.41 21.90
C PRO A 224 -4.28 1.85 23.27
N GLN A 225 -3.77 0.60 23.30
CA GLN A 225 -3.27 -0.02 24.52
C GLN A 225 -1.82 0.36 24.83
N ALA A 226 -1.18 1.16 23.94
CA ALA A 226 0.19 1.66 24.08
C ALA A 226 1.27 0.56 24.17
N VAL A 227 0.99 -0.63 23.62
CA VAL A 227 1.94 -1.75 23.55
C VAL A 227 2.75 -1.67 22.27
N TRP A 228 4.08 -1.63 22.37
CA TRP A 228 4.98 -1.50 21.23
C TRP A 228 4.73 -0.23 20.37
N ILE A 229 4.33 0.88 20.96
CA ILE A 229 4.21 2.18 20.29
C ILE A 229 5.44 3.06 20.50
N ASP A 230 5.48 4.20 19.79
CA ASP A 230 6.59 5.14 19.86
C ASP A 230 6.60 5.89 21.19
N GLY A 231 7.56 5.55 22.05
CA GLY A 231 7.77 6.18 23.36
C GLY A 231 8.69 7.40 23.29
N PRO A 232 8.83 8.13 24.42
CA PRO A 232 9.60 9.38 24.47
C PRO A 232 11.12 9.18 24.40
N GLU A 233 11.60 7.95 24.64
CA GLU A 233 13.03 7.66 24.66
C GLU A 233 13.54 7.28 23.27
N GLU A 234 14.78 7.65 22.97
CA GLU A 234 15.47 7.36 21.72
C GLU A 234 15.97 5.91 21.63
N THR A 235 15.10 4.96 21.95
CA THR A 235 15.40 3.52 21.90
C THR A 235 14.29 2.77 21.18
N TRP A 236 14.67 1.73 20.45
CA TRP A 236 13.69 0.85 19.87
C TRP A 236 13.19 -0.19 20.87
N ASN A 237 12.03 -0.82 20.64
CA ASN A 237 11.35 -1.73 21.56
C ASN A 237 10.83 -1.11 22.87
N LYS A 238 10.86 0.21 23.02
CA LYS A 238 10.15 0.83 24.13
C LYS A 238 8.66 0.89 23.84
N SER A 239 7.86 0.62 24.86
CA SER A 239 6.44 0.90 24.85
C SER A 239 6.23 2.32 25.34
N GLY A 240 5.42 3.09 24.63
CA GLY A 240 4.92 4.37 25.15
C GLY A 240 3.90 4.16 26.25
N THR A 241 3.61 5.20 26.99
CA THR A 241 2.58 5.20 28.03
C THR A 241 1.22 5.67 27.50
N ASP A 242 1.21 6.39 26.39
CA ASP A 242 0.02 6.99 25.76
C ASP A 242 0.22 7.08 24.23
N ILE A 243 -0.84 6.81 23.49
CA ILE A 243 -0.89 6.93 22.02
C ILE A 243 -1.08 8.38 21.54
N THR A 244 -1.57 9.28 22.39
CA THR A 244 -1.94 10.66 22.02
C THR A 244 -0.79 11.44 21.36
N PRO A 245 0.45 11.43 21.87
CA PRO A 245 1.56 12.12 21.19
C PRO A 245 1.86 11.57 19.80
N VAL A 246 1.75 10.25 19.61
CA VAL A 246 1.94 9.63 18.30
C VAL A 246 0.86 10.08 17.33
N MET A 247 -0.41 10.07 17.74
CA MET A 247 -1.53 10.51 16.90
C MET A 247 -1.45 12.00 16.56
N LYS A 248 -0.87 12.84 17.41
CA LYS A 248 -0.59 14.24 17.07
C LYS A 248 0.34 14.35 15.87
N GLU A 249 1.44 13.59 15.85
CA GLU A 249 2.38 13.60 14.73
C GLU A 249 1.76 12.95 13.48
N VAL A 250 0.94 11.91 13.63
CA VAL A 250 0.17 11.30 12.53
C VAL A 250 -0.74 12.33 11.85
N LYS A 251 -1.45 13.16 12.63
CA LYS A 251 -2.28 14.27 12.10
C LYS A 251 -1.44 15.32 11.37
N THR A 252 -0.29 15.67 11.91
CA THR A 252 0.66 16.60 11.26
C THR A 252 1.13 16.08 9.92
N LEU A 253 1.51 14.80 9.86
CA LEU A 253 1.93 14.13 8.62
C LEU A 253 0.80 14.06 7.60
N HIS A 254 -0.41 13.71 8.03
CA HIS A 254 -1.58 13.66 7.16
C HIS A 254 -1.92 15.03 6.58
N ALA A 255 -1.86 16.09 7.38
CA ALA A 255 -2.09 17.47 6.91
C ALA A 255 -1.06 17.91 5.86
N LYS A 256 0.15 17.33 5.85
CA LYS A 256 1.16 17.51 4.80
C LYS A 256 0.94 16.60 3.58
N GLY A 257 -0.14 15.83 3.52
CA GLY A 257 -0.41 14.88 2.44
C GLY A 257 0.49 13.66 2.41
N ARG A 258 1.13 13.30 3.52
CA ARG A 258 2.01 12.12 3.59
C ARG A 258 1.20 10.84 3.63
N GLY A 259 1.74 9.77 3.03
CA GLY A 259 1.19 8.43 3.12
C GLY A 259 1.48 7.80 4.48
N ILE A 260 0.46 7.34 5.19
CA ILE A 260 0.61 6.79 6.54
C ILE A 260 0.11 5.37 6.57
N ILE A 261 0.99 4.45 6.99
CA ILE A 261 0.69 3.03 7.18
C ILE A 261 0.87 2.71 8.66
N GLY A 262 -0.18 2.18 9.29
CA GLY A 262 -0.13 1.74 10.68
C GLY A 262 0.47 0.35 10.82
N MET A 263 1.33 0.15 11.82
CA MET A 263 1.86 -1.16 12.20
C MET A 263 1.69 -1.43 13.70
N LYS A 264 1.95 -2.65 14.14
CA LYS A 264 1.83 -3.09 15.55
C LYS A 264 0.42 -3.00 16.13
N LEU A 265 -0.60 -3.02 15.27
CA LEU A 265 -2.01 -2.94 15.69
C LEU A 265 -2.38 -3.98 16.73
N VAL A 266 -1.84 -5.18 16.61
CA VAL A 266 -2.13 -6.31 17.51
C VAL A 266 -1.04 -6.50 18.59
N GLY A 267 -0.37 -5.40 19.00
CA GLY A 267 0.64 -5.41 20.06
C GLY A 267 1.82 -6.34 19.77
N ASN A 268 2.25 -6.46 18.50
CA ASN A 268 3.31 -7.39 18.09
C ASN A 268 3.03 -8.87 18.48
N GLY A 269 1.76 -9.25 18.56
CA GLY A 269 1.32 -10.58 18.97
C GLY A 269 1.00 -10.72 20.47
N GLU A 270 1.09 -9.65 21.27
CA GLU A 270 0.74 -9.69 22.69
C GLU A 270 -0.77 -9.67 22.97
N PHE A 271 -1.57 -9.18 22.00
CA PHE A 271 -3.04 -9.17 22.14
C PHE A 271 -3.63 -10.55 21.87
N GLN A 272 -3.47 -11.46 22.85
CA GLN A 272 -3.97 -12.83 22.76
C GLN A 272 -5.50 -12.89 22.87
N LYS A 273 -6.11 -11.97 23.65
CA LYS A 273 -7.55 -11.91 23.81
C LYS A 273 -8.21 -11.29 22.57
N PRO A 274 -9.31 -11.87 22.08
CA PRO A 274 -10.05 -11.31 20.94
C PRO A 274 -10.49 -9.86 21.16
N GLU A 275 -10.85 -9.48 22.39
CA GLU A 275 -11.32 -8.14 22.77
C GLU A 275 -10.22 -7.08 22.59
N ASP A 276 -8.96 -7.43 22.91
CA ASP A 276 -7.82 -6.53 22.76
C ASP A 276 -7.56 -6.24 21.26
N ARG A 277 -7.63 -7.27 20.42
CA ARG A 277 -7.50 -7.11 18.97
C ARG A 277 -8.65 -6.29 18.38
N GLU A 278 -9.88 -6.56 18.83
CA GLU A 278 -11.06 -5.79 18.40
C GLU A 278 -10.94 -4.32 18.77
N LYS A 279 -10.55 -4.01 20.04
CA LYS A 279 -10.35 -2.64 20.51
C LYS A 279 -9.31 -1.90 19.68
N ALA A 280 -8.17 -2.54 19.42
CA ALA A 280 -7.09 -1.95 18.65
C ALA A 280 -7.49 -1.69 17.19
N ILE A 281 -8.12 -2.65 16.52
CA ILE A 281 -8.56 -2.51 15.13
C ILE A 281 -9.63 -1.41 15.00
N ARG A 282 -10.63 -1.38 15.88
CA ARG A 282 -11.66 -0.32 15.88
C ARG A 282 -11.05 1.06 16.05
N PHE A 283 -10.12 1.21 16.99
CA PHE A 283 -9.43 2.49 17.20
C PHE A 283 -8.73 2.95 15.92
N VAL A 284 -7.95 2.08 15.29
CA VAL A 284 -7.16 2.46 14.10
C VAL A 284 -8.05 2.72 12.88
N MET A 285 -9.10 1.92 12.67
CA MET A 285 -10.05 2.12 11.56
C MET A 285 -10.91 3.38 11.69
N ALA A 286 -11.02 3.93 12.89
CA ALA A 286 -11.68 5.21 13.15
C ALA A 286 -10.76 6.43 12.89
N GLN A 287 -9.46 6.22 12.56
CA GLN A 287 -8.53 7.32 12.27
C GLN A 287 -8.47 7.57 10.76
N PRO A 288 -9.07 8.65 10.23
CA PRO A 288 -9.05 8.94 8.80
C PRO A 288 -7.65 9.27 8.27
N GLU A 289 -6.74 9.62 9.15
CA GLU A 289 -5.35 9.94 8.84
C GLU A 289 -4.52 8.70 8.45
N ILE A 290 -4.94 7.50 8.86
CA ILE A 290 -4.22 6.25 8.58
C ILE A 290 -4.81 5.61 7.32
N HIS A 291 -4.06 5.61 6.23
CA HIS A 291 -4.51 5.13 4.92
C HIS A 291 -4.62 3.61 4.86
N ALA A 292 -3.61 2.92 5.39
CA ALA A 292 -3.51 1.47 5.37
C ALA A 292 -2.85 0.94 6.65
N VAL A 293 -2.94 -0.36 6.88
CA VAL A 293 -2.35 -1.01 8.05
C VAL A 293 -1.64 -2.30 7.66
N ILE A 294 -0.60 -2.67 8.42
CA ILE A 294 0.16 -3.91 8.22
C ILE A 294 -0.01 -4.81 9.44
N ILE A 295 -0.44 -6.04 9.20
CA ILE A 295 -0.53 -7.11 10.19
C ILE A 295 0.29 -8.31 9.71
N GLY A 296 1.07 -8.92 10.58
CA GLY A 296 1.77 -10.17 10.28
C GLY A 296 0.90 -11.37 10.64
N PHE A 297 0.86 -12.36 9.77
CA PHE A 297 0.04 -13.55 9.90
C PHE A 297 0.90 -14.83 9.90
N LYS A 298 0.39 -15.86 10.58
CA LYS A 298 0.97 -17.23 10.58
C LYS A 298 -0.02 -18.30 10.14
N SER A 299 -1.26 -17.92 9.81
CA SER A 299 -2.30 -18.84 9.31
C SER A 299 -3.36 -18.10 8.51
N THR A 300 -4.08 -18.82 7.66
CA THR A 300 -5.25 -18.32 6.91
C THR A 300 -6.34 -17.82 7.85
N ARG A 301 -6.55 -18.51 8.98
CA ARG A 301 -7.51 -18.07 10.01
C ARG A 301 -7.21 -16.68 10.55
N GLU A 302 -5.92 -16.32 10.74
CA GLU A 302 -5.56 -14.99 11.20
C GLU A 302 -5.81 -13.92 10.12
N VAL A 303 -5.63 -14.27 8.84
CA VAL A 303 -5.99 -13.41 7.70
C VAL A 303 -7.49 -13.13 7.71
N ASP A 304 -8.31 -14.19 7.78
CA ASP A 304 -9.77 -14.09 7.78
C ASP A 304 -10.28 -13.28 8.98
N GLU A 305 -9.75 -13.54 10.18
CA GLU A 305 -10.09 -12.79 11.40
C GLU A 305 -9.79 -11.29 11.25
N ALA A 306 -8.65 -10.94 10.66
CA ALA A 306 -8.28 -9.55 10.47
C ALA A 306 -9.19 -8.85 9.46
N ILE A 307 -9.51 -9.50 8.34
CA ILE A 307 -10.44 -8.97 7.32
C ILE A 307 -11.83 -8.76 7.95
N GLU A 308 -12.36 -9.75 8.67
CA GLU A 308 -13.68 -9.65 9.30
C GLU A 308 -13.75 -8.50 10.31
N ARG A 309 -12.74 -8.38 11.20
CA ARG A 309 -12.70 -7.32 12.22
C ARG A 309 -12.58 -5.93 11.61
N ILE A 310 -11.72 -5.76 10.59
CA ILE A 310 -11.58 -4.49 9.88
C ILE A 310 -12.88 -4.13 9.16
N ASN A 311 -13.51 -5.07 8.46
CA ASN A 311 -14.78 -4.83 7.77
C ASN A 311 -15.88 -4.40 8.76
N ARG A 312 -15.97 -5.06 9.92
CA ARG A 312 -16.92 -4.70 10.99
C ARG A 312 -16.63 -3.31 11.58
N ALA A 313 -15.35 -3.00 11.81
CA ALA A 313 -14.95 -1.69 12.32
C ALA A 313 -15.27 -0.55 11.34
N LEU A 314 -15.01 -0.76 10.04
CA LEU A 314 -15.31 0.21 8.98
C LEU A 314 -16.81 0.41 8.74
N ALA A 315 -17.63 -0.62 8.98
CA ALA A 315 -19.08 -0.52 8.88
C ALA A 315 -19.72 0.25 10.06
N ALA A 316 -18.98 0.41 11.17
CA ALA A 316 -19.43 1.10 12.37
C ALA A 316 -18.86 2.53 12.50
N ALA A 317 -17.93 2.93 11.61
CA ALA A 317 -17.30 4.25 11.55
C ALA A 317 -17.91 5.10 10.42
#